data_dc20e0bae68e58461d3dab43c6214b6b
#
_entry.id   dc20e0bae68e58461d3dab43c6214b6b
#
_cell.length_a   1.000
_cell.length_b   1.000
_cell.length_c   1.000
_cell.angle_alpha   90.00
_cell.angle_beta   90.00
_cell.angle_gamma   90.00
#
_symmetry.space_group_name_H-M   'P 1'
#
loop_
_entity.id
_entity.type
_entity.pdbx_description
1 polymer ?
#
loop_
_entity_poly.entity_id
_entity_poly.type
_entity_poly.pdbx_seq_one_letter_code
_entity_poly.pdbx_strand_id
1 'polypeptide(L)'
;MPVSEDSSYRLDPKLVKENIDEHTIGVFVILGSTYTDHYEPVEEIHDVLDAFEKETGNDIPIHVDAASGGFIAPFTNAKAGKKWNFELPRDKSINTSGHKFGLVYAGVGWIIWRDESYLPKHLVFELHYLGGTEESYTLNFSRPGAQIIAQYCR
;
A
#
# COMPACT_ATOMS: atom_id res chain seq x y z
N MET A 1 -3.25 -16.40 0.34
CA MET A 1 -2.49 -17.42 1.10
C MET A 1 -3.11 -17.55 2.48
N PRO A 2 -3.29 -18.76 3.03
CA PRO A 2 -3.85 -18.92 4.36
C PRO A 2 -2.87 -18.45 5.43
N VAL A 3 -3.40 -17.94 6.55
CA VAL A 3 -2.64 -17.57 7.74
C VAL A 3 -2.98 -18.53 8.86
N SER A 4 -2.07 -18.75 9.83
CA SER A 4 -2.22 -19.69 10.93
C SER A 4 -1.66 -19.12 12.23
N GLU A 5 -1.84 -19.85 13.33
CA GLU A 5 -1.21 -19.52 14.61
C GLU A 5 0.32 -19.48 14.50
N ASP A 6 0.92 -20.39 13.73
CA ASP A 6 2.38 -20.46 13.55
C ASP A 6 2.95 -19.18 12.93
N SER A 7 2.21 -18.55 12.03
CA SER A 7 2.57 -17.24 11.44
C SER A 7 2.04 -16.05 12.26
N SER A 8 1.47 -16.29 13.43
CA SER A 8 0.77 -15.29 14.24
C SER A 8 -0.33 -14.56 13.41
N TYR A 9 -1.05 -15.31 12.59
CA TYR A 9 -2.10 -14.82 11.68
C TYR A 9 -1.63 -13.71 10.72
N ARG A 10 -0.35 -13.71 10.35
CA ARG A 10 0.25 -12.82 9.36
C ARG A 10 0.63 -13.61 8.10
N LEU A 11 0.80 -12.92 6.99
CA LEU A 11 1.35 -13.48 5.78
C LEU A 11 2.76 -14.05 6.07
N ASP A 12 2.93 -15.36 5.86
CA ASP A 12 4.20 -16.04 6.10
C ASP A 12 5.12 -15.87 4.86
N PRO A 13 6.32 -15.30 5.01
CA PRO A 13 7.29 -15.19 3.92
C PRO A 13 7.63 -16.53 3.26
N LYS A 14 7.58 -17.65 4.01
CA LYS A 14 7.79 -18.99 3.45
C LYS A 14 6.67 -19.37 2.48
N LEU A 15 5.42 -19.11 2.86
CA LEU A 15 4.28 -19.36 1.97
C LEU A 15 4.32 -18.43 0.74
N VAL A 16 4.79 -17.19 0.89
CA VAL A 16 5.02 -16.31 -0.28
C VAL A 16 5.98 -16.99 -1.23
N LYS A 17 7.14 -17.45 -0.74
CA LYS A 17 8.14 -18.13 -1.56
C LYS A 17 7.60 -19.37 -2.29
N GLU A 18 6.74 -20.14 -1.64
CA GLU A 18 6.16 -21.38 -2.19
C GLU A 18 5.05 -21.15 -3.24
N ASN A 19 4.45 -19.95 -3.24
CA ASN A 19 3.26 -19.65 -4.05
C ASN A 19 3.49 -18.58 -5.12
N ILE A 20 4.67 -18.00 -5.21
CA ILE A 20 5.02 -17.07 -6.30
C ILE A 20 5.62 -17.83 -7.49
N ASP A 21 5.32 -17.33 -8.67
CA ASP A 21 5.78 -17.89 -9.96
C ASP A 21 5.94 -16.77 -11.01
N GLU A 22 6.23 -17.16 -12.24
CA GLU A 22 6.38 -16.24 -13.38
C GLU A 22 5.09 -15.53 -13.79
N HIS A 23 3.94 -15.96 -13.29
CA HIS A 23 2.63 -15.34 -13.54
C HIS A 23 2.19 -14.39 -12.39
N THR A 24 2.96 -14.34 -11.34
CA THR A 24 2.66 -13.47 -10.18
C THR A 24 2.92 -12.02 -10.54
N ILE A 25 1.87 -11.20 -10.55
CA ILE A 25 1.91 -9.78 -10.95
C ILE A 25 2.20 -8.81 -9.81
N GLY A 26 2.15 -9.26 -8.56
CA GLY A 26 2.42 -8.45 -7.37
C GLY A 26 2.04 -9.17 -6.09
N VAL A 27 2.57 -8.68 -4.98
CA VAL A 27 2.23 -9.13 -3.64
C VAL A 27 1.57 -7.98 -2.86
N PHE A 28 0.45 -8.29 -2.24
CA PHE A 28 -0.31 -7.36 -1.42
C PHE A 28 0.01 -7.65 0.05
N VAL A 29 0.48 -6.66 0.80
CA VAL A 29 0.91 -6.81 2.19
C VAL A 29 0.16 -5.84 3.08
N ILE A 30 -0.43 -6.32 4.18
CA ILE A 30 -1.30 -5.54 5.05
C ILE A 30 -0.53 -4.98 6.25
N LEU A 31 -0.62 -3.68 6.45
CA LEU A 31 -0.05 -3.00 7.60
C LEU A 31 -1.17 -2.55 8.54
N GLY A 32 -1.50 -3.39 9.51
CA GLY A 32 -2.63 -3.21 10.42
C GLY A 32 -3.88 -3.98 9.97
N SER A 33 -3.85 -5.30 10.16
CA SER A 33 -4.98 -6.18 9.85
C SER A 33 -6.22 -5.77 10.65
N THR A 34 -7.39 -5.76 10.01
CA THR A 34 -8.67 -5.43 10.66
C THR A 34 -9.03 -6.40 11.79
N TYR A 35 -8.56 -7.64 11.72
CA TYR A 35 -8.90 -8.68 12.70
C TYR A 35 -7.94 -8.76 13.88
N THR A 36 -6.65 -8.50 13.65
CA THR A 36 -5.61 -8.77 14.63
C THR A 36 -4.72 -7.56 14.91
N ASP A 37 -4.88 -6.46 14.18
CA ASP A 37 -4.03 -5.26 14.19
C ASP A 37 -2.54 -5.53 13.88
N HIS A 38 -2.19 -6.77 13.55
CA HIS A 38 -0.82 -7.13 13.22
C HIS A 38 -0.34 -6.45 11.95
N TYR A 39 0.94 -6.09 11.93
CA TYR A 39 1.67 -5.68 10.75
C TYR A 39 2.32 -6.91 10.11
N GLU A 40 2.04 -7.13 8.85
CA GLU A 40 2.71 -8.16 8.08
C GLU A 40 4.18 -7.80 7.83
N PRO A 41 5.06 -8.79 7.63
CA PRO A 41 6.50 -8.59 7.57
C PRO A 41 6.95 -8.09 6.18
N VAL A 42 6.71 -6.81 5.87
CA VAL A 42 6.98 -6.21 4.54
C VAL A 42 8.43 -6.41 4.11
N GLU A 43 9.39 -6.13 5.02
CA GLU A 43 10.83 -6.25 4.74
C GLU A 43 11.23 -7.70 4.44
N GLU A 44 10.71 -8.67 5.21
CA GLU A 44 11.00 -10.08 4.99
C GLU A 44 10.41 -10.60 3.66
N ILE A 45 9.22 -10.12 3.31
CA ILE A 45 8.59 -10.43 2.02
C ILE A 45 9.38 -9.80 0.87
N HIS A 46 9.83 -8.56 1.03
CA HIS A 46 10.72 -7.90 0.07
C HIS A 46 11.97 -8.75 -0.21
N ASP A 47 12.62 -9.27 0.84
CA ASP A 47 13.82 -10.08 0.71
C ASP A 47 13.56 -11.40 -0.03
N VAL A 48 12.40 -12.03 0.21
CA VAL A 48 11.96 -13.22 -0.53
C VAL A 48 11.81 -12.92 -2.02
N LEU A 49 11.17 -11.78 -2.36
CA LEU A 49 10.97 -11.38 -3.76
C LEU A 49 12.28 -10.97 -4.44
N ASP A 50 13.20 -10.38 -3.69
CA ASP A 50 14.56 -10.08 -4.18
C ASP A 50 15.35 -11.33 -4.53
N ALA A 51 15.23 -12.37 -3.70
CA ALA A 51 15.84 -13.66 -3.99
C ALA A 51 15.22 -14.31 -5.23
N PHE A 52 13.90 -14.26 -5.36
CA PHE A 52 13.17 -14.80 -6.51
C PHE A 52 13.56 -14.10 -7.82
N GLU A 53 13.68 -12.77 -7.82
CA GLU A 53 14.12 -12.04 -9.02
C GLU A 53 15.56 -12.44 -9.43
N LYS A 54 16.48 -12.58 -8.46
CA LYS A 54 17.86 -13.00 -8.74
C LYS A 54 17.93 -14.41 -9.36
N GLU A 55 16.99 -15.29 -9.00
CA GLU A 55 16.93 -16.66 -9.51
C GLU A 55 16.24 -16.75 -10.88
N THR A 56 15.21 -15.94 -11.11
CA THR A 56 14.29 -16.08 -12.27
C THR A 56 14.33 -14.93 -13.25
N GLY A 57 14.80 -13.76 -12.83
CA GLY A 57 14.70 -12.50 -13.60
C GLY A 57 13.34 -11.81 -13.51
N ASN A 58 12.37 -12.34 -12.74
CA ASN A 58 11.03 -11.77 -12.64
C ASN A 58 10.94 -10.76 -11.47
N ASP A 59 10.71 -9.50 -11.77
CA ASP A 59 10.46 -8.44 -10.78
C ASP A 59 9.00 -8.45 -10.34
N ILE A 60 8.75 -8.83 -9.09
CA ILE A 60 7.41 -8.83 -8.48
C ILE A 60 7.30 -7.63 -7.54
N PRO A 61 6.41 -6.64 -7.83
CA PRO A 61 6.21 -5.48 -6.98
C PRO A 61 5.41 -5.78 -5.73
N ILE A 62 5.54 -4.91 -4.72
CA ILE A 62 4.72 -4.91 -3.50
C ILE A 62 3.77 -3.71 -3.53
N HIS A 63 2.52 -3.97 -3.14
CA HIS A 63 1.57 -2.96 -2.69
C HIS A 63 1.36 -3.11 -1.19
N VAL A 64 1.53 -2.02 -0.44
CA VAL A 64 1.30 -2.01 1.01
C VAL A 64 -0.07 -1.44 1.31
N ASP A 65 -0.98 -2.28 1.79
CA ASP A 65 -2.25 -1.83 2.34
C ASP A 65 -2.04 -1.35 3.77
N ALA A 66 -1.76 -0.09 3.90
CA ALA A 66 -1.62 0.59 5.16
C ALA A 66 -2.90 1.35 5.57
N ALA A 67 -4.07 0.86 5.15
CA ALA A 67 -5.35 1.52 5.44
C ALA A 67 -5.53 1.86 6.92
N SER A 68 -5.12 0.98 7.82
CA SER A 68 -5.08 1.23 9.26
C SER A 68 -3.72 1.74 9.73
N GLY A 69 -2.63 1.06 9.36
CA GLY A 69 -1.29 1.33 9.87
C GLY A 69 -0.59 2.56 9.33
N GLY A 70 -1.02 3.12 8.19
CA GLY A 70 -0.29 4.18 7.50
C GLY A 70 -0.05 5.46 8.29
N PHE A 71 -0.94 5.80 9.22
CA PHE A 71 -0.76 6.94 10.13
C PHE A 71 -0.04 6.58 11.43
N ILE A 72 0.20 5.30 11.71
CA ILE A 72 0.81 4.81 12.96
C ILE A 72 2.23 4.30 12.73
N ALA A 73 2.43 3.50 11.68
CA ALA A 73 3.70 2.85 11.37
C ALA A 73 4.88 3.83 11.22
N PRO A 74 4.73 5.05 10.67
CA PRO A 74 5.83 6.02 10.63
C PRO A 74 6.46 6.31 12.00
N PHE A 75 5.68 6.16 13.08
CA PHE A 75 6.16 6.40 14.44
C PHE A 75 6.59 5.12 15.16
N THR A 76 5.87 4.02 14.96
CA THR A 76 6.11 2.76 15.67
C THR A 76 7.22 1.94 15.02
N ASN A 77 7.17 1.77 13.69
CA ASN A 77 8.17 0.99 12.96
C ASN A 77 9.51 1.71 12.86
N ALA A 78 9.52 3.04 12.74
CA ALA A 78 10.76 3.82 12.78
C ALA A 78 11.52 3.59 14.10
N LYS A 79 10.82 3.57 15.24
CA LYS A 79 11.43 3.25 16.54
C LYS A 79 11.94 1.81 16.63
N ALA A 80 11.30 0.88 15.95
CA ALA A 80 11.66 -0.53 15.91
C ALA A 80 12.72 -0.85 14.84
N GLY A 81 13.12 0.12 14.02
CA GLY A 81 14.05 -0.06 12.91
C GLY A 81 13.51 -0.98 11.79
N LYS A 82 12.18 -1.10 11.66
CA LYS A 82 11.52 -1.94 10.64
C LYS A 82 11.13 -1.10 9.44
N LYS A 83 11.55 -1.54 8.27
CA LYS A 83 11.15 -0.94 6.99
C LYS A 83 9.82 -1.51 6.52
N TRP A 84 8.99 -0.66 5.93
CA TRP A 84 7.68 -1.05 5.43
C TRP A 84 7.17 -0.12 4.31
N ASN A 85 7.98 0.86 3.92
CA ASN A 85 7.60 1.94 3.02
C ASN A 85 8.58 2.01 1.84
N PHE A 86 8.59 3.13 1.14
CA PHE A 86 9.46 3.36 -0.01
C PHE A 86 10.98 3.32 0.27
N GLU A 87 11.42 3.00 1.47
CA GLU A 87 12.80 2.59 1.73
C GLU A 87 13.10 1.22 1.11
N LEU A 88 12.05 0.41 0.88
CA LEU A 88 12.14 -0.87 0.18
C LEU A 88 11.85 -0.65 -1.32
N PRO A 89 12.78 -0.95 -2.23
CA PRO A 89 12.64 -0.66 -3.66
C PRO A 89 11.42 -1.30 -4.35
N ARG A 90 10.93 -2.45 -3.82
CA ARG A 90 9.77 -3.16 -4.37
C ARG A 90 8.42 -2.57 -4.01
N ASP A 91 8.36 -1.72 -2.99
CA ASP A 91 7.12 -1.05 -2.61
C ASP A 91 6.80 0.02 -3.65
N LYS A 92 5.84 -0.28 -4.53
CA LYS A 92 5.47 0.60 -5.65
C LYS A 92 4.30 1.51 -5.33
N SER A 93 3.45 1.08 -4.40
CA SER A 93 2.31 1.88 -3.94
C SER A 93 1.93 1.56 -2.50
N ILE A 94 1.42 2.56 -1.81
CA ILE A 94 0.93 2.48 -0.42
C ILE A 94 -0.41 3.18 -0.35
N ASN A 95 -1.43 2.53 0.20
CA ASN A 95 -2.68 3.22 0.53
C ASN A 95 -2.84 3.44 2.03
N THR A 96 -3.59 4.47 2.40
CA THR A 96 -3.99 4.70 3.79
C THR A 96 -5.36 5.35 3.86
N SER A 97 -6.11 5.07 4.93
CA SER A 97 -7.47 5.58 5.12
C SER A 97 -7.48 6.75 6.11
N GLY A 98 -7.88 7.92 5.63
CA GLY A 98 -7.97 9.11 6.47
C GLY A 98 -9.00 8.98 7.60
N HIS A 99 -10.08 8.22 7.37
CA HIS A 99 -11.16 8.01 8.33
C HIS A 99 -10.87 6.98 9.44
N LYS A 100 -9.69 6.34 9.40
CA LYS A 100 -9.22 5.46 10.48
C LYS A 100 -8.33 6.28 11.42
N PHE A 101 -7.06 5.98 11.52
CA PHE A 101 -6.13 6.73 12.37
C PHE A 101 -5.75 8.13 11.84
N GLY A 102 -6.19 8.49 10.63
CA GLY A 102 -6.16 9.89 10.17
C GLY A 102 -7.21 10.79 10.83
N LEU A 103 -8.15 10.22 11.62
CA LEU A 103 -9.08 10.89 12.51
C LEU A 103 -9.98 11.94 11.83
N VAL A 104 -10.43 11.66 10.61
CA VAL A 104 -11.42 12.46 9.88
C VAL A 104 -12.64 11.61 9.51
N TYR A 105 -13.72 12.24 9.06
CA TYR A 105 -14.92 11.54 8.62
C TYR A 105 -14.65 10.68 7.38
N ALA A 106 -15.44 9.62 7.19
CA ALA A 106 -15.38 8.76 6.02
C ALA A 106 -15.51 9.55 4.71
N GLY A 107 -14.81 9.11 3.67
CA GLY A 107 -14.83 9.73 2.34
C GLY A 107 -13.47 10.21 1.85
N VAL A 108 -12.39 9.95 2.58
CA VAL A 108 -11.03 10.17 2.12
C VAL A 108 -10.17 8.93 2.31
N GLY A 109 -9.51 8.53 1.23
CA GLY A 109 -8.44 7.55 1.20
C GLY A 109 -7.29 8.11 0.37
N TRP A 110 -6.10 7.77 0.73
CA TRP A 110 -4.89 8.18 0.04
C TRP A 110 -4.27 6.96 -0.63
N ILE A 111 -3.83 7.13 -1.88
CA ILE A 111 -2.90 6.23 -2.54
C ILE A 111 -1.65 7.03 -2.90
N ILE A 112 -0.52 6.51 -2.54
CA ILE A 112 0.78 7.13 -2.80
C ILE A 112 1.55 6.15 -3.68
N TRP A 113 2.02 6.63 -4.81
CA TRP A 113 2.86 5.88 -5.74
C TRP A 113 4.32 6.25 -5.53
N ARG A 114 5.20 5.28 -5.66
CA ARG A 114 6.65 5.52 -5.63
C ARG A 114 7.08 6.52 -6.71
N ASP A 115 6.50 6.36 -7.89
CA ASP A 115 6.77 7.19 -9.06
C ASP A 115 5.52 7.17 -9.96
N GLU A 116 5.33 8.22 -10.75
CA GLU A 116 4.21 8.36 -11.67
C GLU A 116 4.14 7.23 -12.71
N SER A 117 5.27 6.64 -13.07
CA SER A 117 5.34 5.52 -14.03
C SER A 117 4.59 4.27 -13.57
N TYR A 118 4.37 4.12 -12.26
CA TYR A 118 3.60 3.00 -11.70
C TYR A 118 2.09 3.25 -11.69
N LEU A 119 1.64 4.50 -11.92
CA LEU A 119 0.22 4.80 -12.08
C LEU A 119 -0.23 4.42 -13.50
N PRO A 120 -1.22 3.50 -13.64
CA PRO A 120 -1.71 3.10 -14.95
C PRO A 120 -2.39 4.28 -15.67
N LYS A 121 -1.76 4.84 -16.67
CA LYS A 121 -2.25 6.03 -17.40
C LYS A 121 -3.63 5.84 -18.03
N HIS A 122 -3.98 4.61 -18.41
CA HIS A 122 -5.30 4.31 -18.97
C HIS A 122 -6.45 4.38 -17.93
N LEU A 123 -6.13 4.50 -16.64
CA LEU A 123 -7.09 4.72 -15.57
C LEU A 123 -7.21 6.19 -15.16
N VAL A 124 -6.40 7.07 -15.74
CA VAL A 124 -6.45 8.51 -15.49
C VAL A 124 -7.41 9.16 -16.48
N PHE A 125 -8.37 9.91 -15.97
CA PHE A 125 -9.33 10.67 -16.77
C PHE A 125 -8.90 12.12 -16.89
N GLU A 126 -8.83 12.64 -18.09
CA GLU A 126 -8.64 14.08 -18.33
C GLU A 126 -10.01 14.78 -18.35
N LEU A 127 -10.16 15.81 -17.53
CA LEU A 127 -11.37 16.61 -17.40
C LEU A 127 -11.11 18.02 -17.95
N HIS A 128 -11.90 18.45 -18.93
CA HIS A 128 -11.69 19.71 -19.66
C HIS A 128 -12.77 20.77 -19.44
N TYR A 129 -13.71 20.55 -18.52
CA TYR A 129 -14.93 21.37 -18.46
C TYR A 129 -14.84 22.65 -17.61
N LEU A 130 -13.76 22.85 -16.83
CA LEU A 130 -13.59 24.00 -15.94
C LEU A 130 -12.60 25.07 -16.48
N GLY A 131 -12.34 25.07 -17.78
CA GLY A 131 -11.43 26.03 -18.41
C GLY A 131 -9.95 25.67 -18.30
N GLY A 132 -9.64 24.45 -17.88
CA GLY A 132 -8.31 23.86 -17.83
C GLY A 132 -8.39 22.36 -18.03
N THR A 133 -7.24 21.69 -17.98
CA THR A 133 -7.15 20.22 -17.95
C THR A 133 -6.85 19.79 -16.53
N GLU A 134 -7.70 18.95 -15.97
CA GLU A 134 -7.50 18.30 -14.68
C GLU A 134 -7.45 16.78 -14.87
N GLU A 135 -6.51 16.14 -14.23
CA GLU A 135 -6.41 14.70 -14.19
C GLU A 135 -7.17 14.13 -12.99
N SER A 136 -7.96 13.09 -13.19
CA SER A 136 -8.70 12.39 -12.14
C SER A 136 -8.52 10.89 -12.26
N TYR A 137 -8.20 10.25 -11.14
CA TYR A 137 -8.01 8.80 -11.02
C TYR A 137 -9.17 8.11 -10.29
N THR A 138 -10.20 8.86 -9.88
CA THR A 138 -11.28 8.34 -9.04
C THR A 138 -12.59 8.19 -9.82
N LEU A 139 -13.43 7.24 -9.38
CA LEU A 139 -14.75 7.00 -9.98
C LEU A 139 -15.77 8.11 -9.67
N ASN A 140 -15.53 8.90 -8.61
CA ASN A 140 -16.45 9.95 -8.19
C ASN A 140 -16.03 11.31 -8.74
N PHE A 141 -16.91 12.02 -9.41
CA PHE A 141 -16.66 13.36 -9.92
C PHE A 141 -16.77 14.43 -8.83
N SER A 142 -17.89 14.49 -8.12
CA SER A 142 -18.06 15.42 -7.00
C SER A 142 -17.66 14.77 -5.69
N ARG A 143 -16.61 15.31 -5.08
CA ARG A 143 -16.04 14.76 -3.85
C ARG A 143 -16.08 15.79 -2.73
N PRO A 144 -16.44 15.40 -1.49
CA PRO A 144 -16.37 16.29 -0.35
C PRO A 144 -14.91 16.61 -0.03
N GLY A 145 -14.56 17.89 0.03
CA GLY A 145 -13.21 18.36 0.37
C GLY A 145 -12.99 18.57 1.87
N ALA A 146 -14.05 18.55 2.68
CA ALA A 146 -13.96 18.86 4.11
C ALA A 146 -13.03 17.92 4.88
N GLN A 147 -13.03 16.62 4.53
CA GLN A 147 -12.16 15.61 5.17
C GLN A 147 -10.69 15.86 4.86
N ILE A 148 -10.37 16.29 3.63
CA ILE A 148 -9.01 16.61 3.21
C ILE A 148 -8.51 17.82 3.98
N ILE A 149 -9.32 18.89 4.05
CA ILE A 149 -9.00 20.10 4.82
C ILE A 149 -8.81 19.76 6.29
N ALA A 150 -9.72 18.98 6.88
CA ALA A 150 -9.63 18.56 8.27
C ALA A 150 -8.34 17.77 8.55
N GLN A 151 -7.90 16.93 7.63
CA GLN A 151 -6.67 16.14 7.77
C GLN A 151 -5.41 17.02 7.62
N TYR A 152 -5.46 18.04 6.78
CA TYR A 152 -4.36 19.00 6.62
C TYR A 152 -4.19 19.89 7.85
N CYS A 153 -5.26 20.22 8.58
CA CYS A 153 -5.26 21.09 9.76
C CYS A 153 -4.93 20.35 11.08
N ARG A 154 -4.62 19.07 11.05
CA ARG A 154 -4.24 18.27 12.23
C ARG A 154 -2.74 18.05 12.32
#